data_38bb878a7a3e97a967d868c32180c79e
#
_entry.id   38bb878a7a3e97a967d868c32180c79e
#
_cell.length_a   1.000
_cell.length_b   1.000
_cell.length_c   1.000
_cell.angle_alpha   90.00
_cell.angle_beta   90.00
_cell.angle_gamma   90.00
#
_symmetry.space_group_name_H-M   'P 1'
#
loop_
_entity.id
_entity.type
_entity.pdbx_description
1 polymer ?
#
loop_
_entity_poly.entity_id
_entity_poly.type
_entity_poly.pdbx_seq_one_letter_code
_entity_poly.pdbx_strand_id
1 'polypeptide(L)'
;MTQGFRRIAGRQLRRLRRGLVRLNHEAVLETLRSFGTFNAPTLMVHSSLSACGYIVDGSAAVIDALREWIGDRTLVLPTHTYCYPDAHGNVPVYDAGSTPSVVGRITDDFWRQPGTVRSVHPTHSLAASGPDASAICTDHELCDTPCGKGTPYERLVHRDSATLMFGVSMNAYTFFHTAEDAAALPFLYEQRPYSLRYRDSAGGIHILNMWRHNMQIARRFAETRDWLEARGLLVSKRLGRGELLYLPDAAQVHAALLEELKRDPFFLVSKVAHSLLLERQA
;
A
#
# COMPACT_ATOMS: atom_id res chain seq x y z
N MET A 1 -20.79 23.74 20.69
CA MET A 1 -19.41 23.84 21.27
C MET A 1 -18.79 22.53 21.77
N THR A 2 -19.44 21.38 21.72
CA THR A 2 -18.97 20.12 22.34
C THR A 2 -18.19 19.15 21.44
N GLN A 3 -18.33 19.17 20.12
CA GLN A 3 -17.62 18.25 19.23
C GLN A 3 -16.16 18.68 18.92
N GLY A 4 -15.90 19.99 18.83
CA GLY A 4 -14.54 20.51 18.61
C GLY A 4 -13.60 20.24 19.79
N PHE A 5 -14.08 20.40 21.02
CA PHE A 5 -13.32 20.15 22.24
C PHE A 5 -12.94 18.67 22.42
N ARG A 6 -13.86 17.75 22.11
CA ARG A 6 -13.57 16.30 22.14
C ARG A 6 -12.55 15.86 21.10
N ARG A 7 -12.51 16.49 19.91
CA ARG A 7 -11.51 16.24 18.87
C ARG A 7 -10.12 16.76 19.29
N ILE A 8 -10.04 17.94 19.90
CA ILE A 8 -8.79 18.55 20.36
C ILE A 8 -8.23 17.77 21.57
N ALA A 9 -9.05 17.46 22.56
CA ALA A 9 -8.66 16.65 23.71
C ALA A 9 -8.22 15.24 23.29
N GLY A 10 -8.91 14.61 22.35
CA GLY A 10 -8.53 13.31 21.80
C GLY A 10 -7.21 13.35 21.00
N ARG A 11 -6.86 14.46 20.34
CA ARG A 11 -5.54 14.66 19.71
C ARG A 11 -4.44 14.87 20.74
N GLN A 12 -4.69 15.66 21.80
CA GLN A 12 -3.71 15.89 22.87
C GLN A 12 -3.47 14.62 23.70
N LEU A 13 -4.52 13.87 24.05
CA LEU A 13 -4.37 12.58 24.74
C LEU A 13 -3.60 11.56 23.90
N ARG A 14 -3.83 11.53 22.57
CA ARG A 14 -3.05 10.71 21.67
C ARG A 14 -1.59 11.14 21.59
N ARG A 15 -1.29 12.46 21.61
CA ARG A 15 0.08 12.98 21.67
C ARG A 15 0.78 12.59 22.97
N LEU A 16 0.13 12.75 24.13
CA LEU A 16 0.66 12.35 25.43
C LEU A 16 0.90 10.83 25.52
N ARG A 17 -0.04 10.02 25.04
CA ARG A 17 0.12 8.57 24.99
C ARG A 17 1.20 8.12 23.99
N ARG A 18 1.49 8.88 22.93
CA ARG A 18 2.62 8.62 22.01
C ARG A 18 3.96 8.80 22.69
N GLY A 19 4.09 9.75 23.61
CA GLY A 19 5.32 9.99 24.37
C GLY A 19 5.67 8.91 25.39
N LEU A 20 4.71 8.05 25.76
CA LEU A 20 4.92 7.00 26.77
C LEU A 20 5.61 5.74 26.24
N VAL A 21 5.52 5.47 24.92
CA VAL A 21 6.22 4.36 24.26
C VAL A 21 7.20 4.98 23.26
N ARG A 22 8.46 5.02 23.67
CA ARG A 22 9.57 5.49 22.83
C ARG A 22 10.25 4.28 22.22
N LEU A 23 10.34 4.27 20.91
CA LEU A 23 11.05 3.29 20.12
C LEU A 23 12.25 3.97 19.46
N ASN A 24 13.30 3.24 19.22
CA ASN A 24 14.46 3.68 18.45
C ASN A 24 14.70 2.72 17.29
N HIS A 25 15.70 3.01 16.47
CA HIS A 25 16.13 2.16 15.36
C HIS A 25 16.30 0.69 15.80
N GLU A 26 17.02 0.45 16.90
CA GLU A 26 17.32 -0.91 17.37
C GLU A 26 16.04 -1.70 17.72
N ALA A 27 15.09 -1.09 18.42
CA ALA A 27 13.82 -1.74 18.75
C ALA A 27 13.00 -2.12 17.49
N VAL A 28 13.05 -1.28 16.44
CA VAL A 28 12.45 -1.59 15.14
C VAL A 28 13.18 -2.75 14.49
N LEU A 29 14.50 -2.70 14.43
CA LEU A 29 15.35 -3.72 13.81
C LEU A 29 15.24 -5.09 14.51
N GLU A 30 15.27 -5.12 15.83
CA GLU A 30 15.06 -6.35 16.62
C GLU A 30 13.71 -6.99 16.30
N THR A 31 12.65 -6.16 16.21
CA THR A 31 11.33 -6.67 15.84
C THR A 31 11.32 -7.24 14.42
N LEU A 32 11.96 -6.58 13.46
CA LEU A 32 12.10 -7.08 12.09
C LEU A 32 12.88 -8.40 12.05
N ARG A 33 14.02 -8.48 12.74
CA ARG A 33 14.86 -9.69 12.86
C ARG A 33 14.11 -10.85 13.52
N SER A 34 13.12 -10.59 14.37
CA SER A 34 12.30 -11.63 15.00
C SER A 34 11.40 -12.40 14.02
N PHE A 35 11.21 -11.90 12.78
CA PHE A 35 10.61 -12.66 11.68
C PHE A 35 11.58 -13.68 11.04
N GLY A 36 12.86 -13.63 11.41
CA GLY A 36 13.93 -14.46 10.83
C GLY A 36 14.75 -13.71 9.79
N THR A 37 15.61 -14.47 9.12
CA THR A 37 16.42 -13.94 8.00
C THR A 37 15.53 -13.59 6.83
N PHE A 38 15.71 -12.38 6.29
CA PHE A 38 14.98 -11.96 5.10
C PHE A 38 15.61 -12.62 3.85
N ASN A 39 14.83 -13.38 3.10
CA ASN A 39 15.33 -14.18 1.96
C ASN A 39 14.77 -13.78 0.60
N ALA A 40 13.62 -13.09 0.55
CA ALA A 40 13.05 -12.64 -0.71
C ALA A 40 13.91 -11.56 -1.39
N PRO A 41 13.97 -11.48 -2.73
CA PRO A 41 14.70 -10.41 -3.42
C PRO A 41 14.09 -9.02 -3.23
N THR A 42 12.82 -8.94 -2.88
CA THR A 42 12.11 -7.66 -2.74
C THR A 42 11.19 -7.65 -1.51
N LEU A 43 11.22 -6.53 -0.77
CA LEU A 43 10.29 -6.24 0.32
C LEU A 43 9.39 -5.06 -0.04
N MET A 44 8.08 -5.29 -0.12
CA MET A 44 7.05 -4.24 -0.18
C MET A 44 6.62 -3.84 1.23
N VAL A 45 6.57 -2.53 1.54
CA VAL A 45 6.20 -2.06 2.89
C VAL A 45 5.04 -1.07 2.83
N HIS A 46 3.91 -1.42 3.41
CA HIS A 46 2.83 -0.49 3.76
C HIS A 46 3.03 -0.01 5.19
N SER A 47 2.89 1.30 5.47
CA SER A 47 3.36 1.82 6.74
C SER A 47 2.52 2.92 7.36
N SER A 48 2.53 2.97 8.69
CA SER A 48 2.03 4.08 9.50
C SER A 48 2.99 4.39 10.65
N LEU A 49 3.79 5.46 10.49
CA LEU A 49 4.79 5.87 11.47
C LEU A 49 4.22 6.03 12.89
N SER A 50 2.99 6.53 13.01
CA SER A 50 2.40 6.88 14.28
C SER A 50 1.67 5.74 15.00
N ALA A 51 1.49 4.60 14.37
CA ALA A 51 0.71 3.50 14.91
C ALA A 51 1.44 2.76 16.04
N CYS A 52 2.75 2.57 15.89
CA CYS A 52 3.57 1.82 16.84
C CYS A 52 3.95 2.63 18.10
N GLY A 53 3.89 3.95 18.06
CA GLY A 53 4.29 4.85 19.16
C GLY A 53 5.10 6.04 18.65
N TYR A 54 5.96 6.59 19.51
CA TYR A 54 6.92 7.59 19.12
C TYR A 54 8.24 6.91 18.75
N ILE A 55 8.64 7.04 17.50
CA ILE A 55 9.93 6.53 17.01
C ILE A 55 10.91 7.68 16.98
N VAL A 56 12.02 7.56 17.70
CA VAL A 56 13.13 8.51 17.68
C VAL A 56 13.68 8.53 16.26
N ASP A 57 14.02 9.72 15.75
CA ASP A 57 14.44 9.97 14.36
C ASP A 57 13.38 9.60 13.29
N GLY A 58 12.17 9.25 13.73
CA GLY A 58 10.97 9.15 12.90
C GLY A 58 11.08 8.17 11.75
N SER A 59 10.79 8.66 10.53
CA SER A 59 10.82 7.86 9.30
C SER A 59 12.21 7.37 8.92
N ALA A 60 13.26 8.15 9.23
CA ALA A 60 14.64 7.76 8.95
C ALA A 60 15.01 6.47 9.68
N ALA A 61 14.76 6.41 11.00
CA ALA A 61 15.03 5.21 11.79
C ALA A 61 14.31 3.96 11.27
N VAL A 62 13.08 4.12 10.76
CA VAL A 62 12.33 2.99 10.19
C VAL A 62 12.92 2.55 8.86
N ILE A 63 13.23 3.50 7.97
CA ILE A 63 13.79 3.19 6.65
C ILE A 63 15.17 2.52 6.78
N ASP A 64 16.00 3.03 7.69
CA ASP A 64 17.34 2.47 7.94
C ASP A 64 17.25 1.05 8.54
N ALA A 65 16.34 0.81 9.50
CA ALA A 65 16.11 -0.51 10.06
C ALA A 65 15.58 -1.51 8.99
N LEU A 66 14.71 -1.07 8.09
CA LEU A 66 14.23 -1.89 6.98
C LEU A 66 15.38 -2.27 6.05
N ARG A 67 16.21 -1.30 5.65
CA ARG A 67 17.38 -1.55 4.80
C ARG A 67 18.39 -2.50 5.46
N GLU A 68 18.66 -2.31 6.74
CA GLU A 68 19.56 -3.18 7.48
C GLU A 68 19.03 -4.62 7.55
N TRP A 69 17.74 -4.80 7.76
CA TRP A 69 17.12 -6.13 7.81
C TRP A 69 17.15 -6.86 6.47
N ILE A 70 16.89 -6.15 5.36
CA ILE A 70 16.84 -6.77 4.02
C ILE A 70 18.22 -6.87 3.36
N GLY A 71 19.22 -6.11 3.81
CA GLY A 71 20.55 -6.03 3.17
C GLY A 71 20.49 -5.41 1.77
N ASP A 72 21.21 -5.99 0.82
CA ASP A 72 21.35 -5.47 -0.56
C ASP A 72 20.13 -5.72 -1.46
N ARG A 73 18.99 -6.09 -0.89
CA ARG A 73 17.76 -6.38 -1.64
C ARG A 73 16.95 -5.12 -1.94
N THR A 74 15.91 -5.28 -2.74
CA THR A 74 15.08 -4.14 -3.16
C THR A 74 14.01 -3.83 -2.11
N LEU A 75 13.97 -2.58 -1.64
CA LEU A 75 12.91 -2.03 -0.79
C LEU A 75 11.91 -1.28 -1.66
N VAL A 76 10.62 -1.54 -1.48
CA VAL A 76 9.52 -0.92 -2.23
C VAL A 76 8.48 -0.35 -1.25
N LEU A 77 8.04 0.88 -1.49
CA LEU A 77 6.95 1.51 -0.76
C LEU A 77 5.91 2.11 -1.71
N PRO A 78 4.59 1.97 -1.45
CA PRO A 78 3.56 2.68 -2.20
C PRO A 78 3.70 4.18 -1.94
N THR A 79 3.63 4.98 -2.99
CA THR A 79 3.73 6.45 -2.91
C THR A 79 2.52 7.11 -3.54
N HIS A 80 1.33 6.60 -3.20
CA HIS A 80 0.06 7.06 -3.79
C HIS A 80 -0.12 8.56 -3.65
N THR A 81 -0.70 9.17 -4.68
CA THR A 81 -0.93 10.61 -4.78
C THR A 81 -2.39 10.96 -5.01
N TYR A 82 -3.18 10.02 -5.55
CA TYR A 82 -4.61 10.20 -5.83
C TYR A 82 -4.93 11.49 -6.59
N CYS A 83 -4.15 11.79 -7.66
CA CYS A 83 -4.35 12.95 -8.53
C CYS A 83 -5.63 12.81 -9.38
N TYR A 84 -6.77 12.61 -8.73
CA TYR A 84 -8.09 12.61 -9.38
C TYR A 84 -8.58 14.04 -9.61
N PRO A 85 -9.57 14.25 -10.52
CA PRO A 85 -10.24 15.52 -10.66
C PRO A 85 -10.79 16.02 -9.31
N ASP A 86 -10.65 17.31 -9.05
CA ASP A 86 -11.29 17.97 -7.90
C ASP A 86 -12.80 18.16 -8.14
N ALA A 87 -13.50 18.77 -7.17
CA ALA A 87 -14.94 19.05 -7.25
C ALA A 87 -15.31 20.01 -8.41
N HIS A 88 -14.35 20.74 -8.97
CA HIS A 88 -14.52 21.66 -10.11
C HIS A 88 -14.09 21.04 -11.44
N GLY A 89 -13.64 19.77 -11.43
CA GLY A 89 -13.16 19.06 -12.61
C GLY A 89 -11.70 19.36 -12.99
N ASN A 90 -10.94 20.10 -12.16
CA ASN A 90 -9.53 20.35 -12.42
C ASN A 90 -8.72 19.07 -12.14
N VAL A 91 -7.94 18.64 -13.13
CA VAL A 91 -7.08 17.45 -13.02
C VAL A 91 -5.65 17.88 -12.70
N PRO A 92 -5.11 17.56 -11.52
CA PRO A 92 -3.72 17.85 -11.20
C PRO A 92 -2.77 17.11 -12.16
N VAL A 93 -1.60 17.69 -12.42
CA VAL A 93 -0.54 16.99 -13.14
C VAL A 93 0.33 16.26 -12.14
N TYR A 94 0.36 14.94 -12.23
CA TYR A 94 1.31 14.14 -11.47
C TYR A 94 2.71 14.29 -12.05
N ASP A 95 3.69 14.45 -11.17
CA ASP A 95 5.11 14.49 -11.50
C ASP A 95 5.85 13.61 -10.49
N ALA A 96 6.53 12.56 -10.98
CA ALA A 96 7.21 11.58 -10.12
C ALA A 96 8.34 12.24 -9.29
N GLY A 97 8.94 13.32 -9.77
CA GLY A 97 10.02 14.04 -9.10
C GLY A 97 9.56 15.08 -8.09
N SER A 98 8.28 15.47 -8.06
CA SER A 98 7.84 16.59 -7.22
C SER A 98 6.52 16.35 -6.46
N THR A 99 5.60 15.53 -6.97
CA THR A 99 4.28 15.33 -6.34
C THR A 99 4.42 14.55 -5.02
N PRO A 100 3.99 15.13 -3.86
CA PRO A 100 4.10 14.45 -2.57
C PRO A 100 3.28 13.16 -2.49
N SER A 101 3.77 12.15 -1.76
CA SER A 101 2.97 11.00 -1.37
C SER A 101 1.97 11.38 -0.27
N VAL A 102 0.73 10.89 -0.37
CA VAL A 102 -0.33 11.17 0.62
C VAL A 102 -0.61 9.98 1.55
N VAL A 103 0.12 8.87 1.40
CA VAL A 103 -0.11 7.64 2.18
C VAL A 103 0.86 7.45 3.35
N GLY A 104 1.50 8.53 3.79
CA GLY A 104 2.23 8.54 5.04
C GLY A 104 3.62 9.15 4.96
N ARG A 105 4.18 9.49 6.14
CA ARG A 105 5.47 10.19 6.24
C ARG A 105 6.64 9.31 5.81
N ILE A 106 6.63 8.01 6.16
CA ILE A 106 7.70 7.09 5.76
C ILE A 106 7.80 7.02 4.23
N THR A 107 6.67 6.90 3.56
CA THR A 107 6.61 6.80 2.09
C THR A 107 7.02 8.12 1.42
N ASP A 108 6.60 9.27 1.99
CA ASP A 108 6.94 10.57 1.43
C ASP A 108 8.43 10.92 1.61
N ASP A 109 9.05 10.50 2.70
CA ASP A 109 10.49 10.68 2.92
C ASP A 109 11.32 9.68 2.11
N PHE A 110 10.83 8.44 1.91
CA PHE A 110 11.55 7.39 1.20
C PHE A 110 11.78 7.72 -0.28
N TRP A 111 10.73 8.13 -1.01
CA TRP A 111 10.87 8.38 -2.44
C TRP A 111 11.79 9.58 -2.77
N ARG A 112 12.04 10.48 -1.80
CA ARG A 112 12.93 11.62 -1.93
C ARG A 112 14.40 11.28 -1.73
N GLN A 113 14.72 10.06 -1.29
CA GLN A 113 16.10 9.67 -1.01
C GLN A 113 16.87 9.42 -2.30
N PRO A 114 18.18 9.73 -2.32
CA PRO A 114 19.04 9.43 -3.45
C PRO A 114 19.01 7.95 -3.83
N GLY A 115 19.01 7.65 -5.13
CA GLY A 115 18.97 6.28 -5.64
C GLY A 115 17.60 5.60 -5.61
N THR A 116 16.56 6.31 -5.18
CA THR A 116 15.19 5.80 -5.25
C THR A 116 14.57 6.11 -6.60
N VAL A 117 14.01 5.09 -7.25
CA VAL A 117 13.24 5.19 -8.50
C VAL A 117 11.77 5.24 -8.15
N ARG A 118 11.00 6.12 -8.77
CA ARG A 118 9.55 6.23 -8.55
C ARG A 118 8.80 6.01 -9.85
N SER A 119 7.78 5.17 -9.82
CA SER A 119 6.96 4.89 -11.01
C SER A 119 6.08 6.07 -11.40
N VAL A 120 5.84 6.22 -12.70
CA VAL A 120 5.01 7.29 -13.25
C VAL A 120 3.55 6.84 -13.29
N HIS A 121 2.80 7.14 -12.22
CA HIS A 121 1.36 6.86 -12.18
C HIS A 121 0.61 7.86 -11.29
N PRO A 122 -0.41 8.58 -11.82
CA PRO A 122 -1.05 9.70 -11.14
C PRO A 122 -1.73 9.37 -9.81
N THR A 123 -2.05 8.10 -9.54
CA THR A 123 -2.78 7.74 -8.32
C THR A 123 -2.06 6.71 -7.46
N HIS A 124 -1.51 5.66 -8.06
CA HIS A 124 -0.96 4.49 -7.37
C HIS A 124 0.54 4.29 -7.61
N SER A 125 1.29 5.39 -7.81
CA SER A 125 2.75 5.28 -7.93
C SER A 125 3.35 4.52 -6.73
N LEU A 126 4.46 3.85 -6.96
CA LEU A 126 5.31 3.30 -5.92
C LEU A 126 6.75 3.76 -6.12
N ALA A 127 7.56 3.66 -5.09
CA ALA A 127 8.98 3.95 -5.15
C ALA A 127 9.77 2.72 -4.72
N ALA A 128 10.93 2.51 -5.35
CA ALA A 128 11.81 1.38 -5.09
C ALA A 128 13.28 1.82 -4.99
N SER A 129 14.04 1.15 -4.15
CA SER A 129 15.49 1.33 -4.00
C SER A 129 16.14 -0.05 -3.86
N GLY A 130 17.16 -0.31 -4.67
CA GLY A 130 17.85 -1.59 -4.73
C GLY A 130 17.99 -2.12 -6.15
N PRO A 131 18.51 -3.35 -6.35
CA PRO A 131 18.86 -3.89 -7.67
C PRO A 131 17.70 -3.91 -8.68
N ASP A 132 16.48 -4.24 -8.23
CA ASP A 132 15.33 -4.38 -9.11
C ASP A 132 14.49 -3.09 -9.27
N ALA A 133 14.90 -1.98 -8.64
CA ALA A 133 14.11 -0.76 -8.55
C ALA A 133 13.60 -0.25 -9.91
N SER A 134 14.48 -0.16 -10.90
CA SER A 134 14.11 0.30 -12.24
C SER A 134 13.15 -0.66 -12.94
N ALA A 135 13.42 -1.97 -12.88
CA ALA A 135 12.60 -2.99 -13.50
C ALA A 135 11.19 -3.10 -12.87
N ILE A 136 11.06 -2.79 -11.58
CA ILE A 136 9.77 -2.75 -10.90
C ILE A 136 8.98 -1.50 -11.31
N CYS A 137 9.62 -0.32 -11.37
CA CYS A 137 8.94 0.97 -11.53
C CYS A 137 8.61 1.35 -12.98
N THR A 138 9.20 0.67 -13.98
CA THR A 138 9.03 1.02 -15.41
C THR A 138 7.61 0.80 -15.92
N ASP A 139 7.21 1.54 -16.95
CA ASP A 139 5.99 1.35 -17.75
C ASP A 139 4.67 1.41 -16.96
N HIS A 140 4.65 2.00 -15.76
CA HIS A 140 3.41 2.12 -14.97
C HIS A 140 2.41 3.09 -15.61
N GLU A 141 2.91 4.08 -16.35
CA GLU A 141 2.13 5.04 -17.13
C GLU A 141 1.43 4.41 -18.35
N LEU A 142 1.81 3.20 -18.76
CA LEU A 142 1.17 2.47 -19.84
C LEU A 142 0.00 1.58 -19.38
N CYS A 143 -0.23 1.51 -18.05
CA CYS A 143 -1.26 0.67 -17.47
C CYS A 143 -2.57 1.45 -17.30
N ASP A 144 -3.67 0.87 -17.76
CA ASP A 144 -5.01 1.46 -17.67
C ASP A 144 -5.75 1.15 -16.37
N THR A 145 -5.15 0.35 -15.49
CA THR A 145 -5.64 0.06 -14.14
C THR A 145 -4.56 0.34 -13.09
N PRO A 146 -4.92 0.66 -11.84
CA PRO A 146 -3.93 1.08 -10.84
C PRO A 146 -3.07 -0.07 -10.30
N CYS A 147 -3.58 -1.31 -10.31
CA CYS A 147 -2.94 -2.45 -9.67
C CYS A 147 -3.02 -3.75 -10.48
N GLY A 148 -3.59 -3.72 -11.70
CA GLY A 148 -3.82 -4.89 -12.54
C GLY A 148 -2.62 -5.24 -13.43
N LYS A 149 -2.96 -5.81 -14.58
CA LYS A 149 -1.99 -6.36 -15.53
C LYS A 149 -0.96 -5.32 -15.99
N GLY A 150 0.30 -5.71 -16.00
CA GLY A 150 1.42 -4.87 -16.41
C GLY A 150 1.89 -3.86 -15.37
N THR A 151 1.17 -3.69 -14.25
CA THR A 151 1.55 -2.74 -13.21
C THR A 151 2.73 -3.24 -12.37
N PRO A 152 3.44 -2.34 -11.67
CA PRO A 152 4.44 -2.73 -10.68
C PRO A 152 3.91 -3.69 -9.61
N TYR A 153 2.63 -3.58 -9.24
CA TYR A 153 2.01 -4.46 -8.25
C TYR A 153 1.90 -5.91 -8.75
N GLU A 154 1.47 -6.11 -10.00
CA GLU A 154 1.46 -7.44 -10.62
C GLU A 154 2.88 -8.00 -10.75
N ARG A 155 3.86 -7.17 -11.17
CA ARG A 155 5.26 -7.61 -11.25
C ARG A 155 5.80 -8.09 -9.91
N LEU A 156 5.47 -7.41 -8.82
CA LEU A 156 5.89 -7.81 -7.47
C LEU A 156 5.31 -9.16 -7.05
N VAL A 157 4.04 -9.42 -7.39
CA VAL A 157 3.41 -10.72 -7.12
C VAL A 157 4.13 -11.86 -7.86
N HIS A 158 4.70 -11.60 -9.04
CA HIS A 158 5.37 -12.62 -9.86
C HIS A 158 6.91 -12.65 -9.71
N ARG A 159 7.49 -11.88 -8.78
CA ARG A 159 8.95 -11.73 -8.60
C ARG A 159 9.47 -12.14 -7.23
N ASP A 160 8.87 -13.10 -6.56
CA ASP A 160 9.28 -13.55 -5.23
C ASP A 160 9.42 -12.38 -4.24
N SER A 161 8.37 -11.65 -4.02
CA SER A 161 8.36 -10.54 -3.07
C SER A 161 7.70 -10.93 -1.75
N ALA A 162 8.20 -10.34 -0.66
CA ALA A 162 7.53 -10.36 0.63
C ALA A 162 6.83 -9.01 0.89
N THR A 163 5.86 -9.01 1.79
CA THR A 163 5.18 -7.77 2.22
C THR A 163 5.23 -7.60 3.72
N LEU A 164 5.48 -6.37 4.15
CA LEU A 164 5.40 -5.95 5.54
C LEU A 164 4.34 -4.86 5.71
N MET A 165 3.40 -5.08 6.62
CA MET A 165 2.41 -4.11 7.07
C MET A 165 2.91 -3.49 8.37
N PHE A 166 3.62 -2.36 8.28
CA PHE A 166 4.22 -1.67 9.44
C PHE A 166 3.20 -0.77 10.13
N GLY A 167 2.55 -1.26 11.16
CA GLY A 167 1.57 -0.50 11.94
C GLY A 167 0.28 -0.17 11.19
N VAL A 168 -0.04 -0.88 10.12
CA VAL A 168 -1.28 -0.76 9.36
C VAL A 168 -2.00 -2.11 9.29
N SER A 169 -3.32 -2.07 9.16
CA SER A 169 -4.12 -3.28 8.97
C SER A 169 -4.10 -3.73 7.51
N MET A 170 -4.67 -4.91 7.25
CA MET A 170 -4.82 -5.46 5.90
C MET A 170 -5.63 -4.56 4.95
N ASN A 171 -6.36 -3.55 5.44
CA ASN A 171 -6.99 -2.54 4.58
C ASN A 171 -6.01 -1.76 3.70
N ALA A 172 -4.73 -1.71 4.07
CA ALA A 172 -3.70 -1.06 3.29
C ALA A 172 -2.98 -2.00 2.29
N TYR A 173 -3.29 -3.30 2.29
CA TYR A 173 -2.63 -4.29 1.44
C TYR A 173 -3.10 -4.18 -0.01
N THR A 174 -2.37 -3.42 -0.82
CA THR A 174 -2.75 -3.08 -2.21
C THR A 174 -2.86 -4.31 -3.12
N PHE A 175 -2.15 -5.41 -2.83
CA PHE A 175 -2.21 -6.64 -3.64
C PHE A 175 -3.59 -7.35 -3.62
N PHE A 176 -4.50 -6.98 -2.72
CA PHE A 176 -5.89 -7.42 -2.87
C PHE A 176 -6.50 -6.96 -4.19
N HIS A 177 -6.20 -5.73 -4.61
CA HIS A 177 -6.68 -5.20 -5.88
C HIS A 177 -6.04 -5.91 -7.08
N THR A 178 -4.79 -6.36 -6.97
CA THR A 178 -4.16 -7.19 -8.00
C THR A 178 -4.86 -8.53 -8.16
N ALA A 179 -5.29 -9.14 -7.04
CA ALA A 179 -6.05 -10.39 -7.08
C ALA A 179 -7.49 -10.18 -7.61
N GLU A 180 -8.16 -9.08 -7.21
CA GLU A 180 -9.48 -8.70 -7.74
C GLU A 180 -9.43 -8.48 -9.27
N ASP A 181 -8.37 -7.82 -9.77
CA ASP A 181 -8.15 -7.58 -11.20
C ASP A 181 -7.94 -8.89 -11.96
N ALA A 182 -7.03 -9.73 -11.48
CA ALA A 182 -6.75 -11.04 -12.08
C ALA A 182 -7.95 -11.99 -12.06
N ALA A 183 -8.86 -11.84 -11.08
CA ALA A 183 -10.13 -12.58 -11.02
C ALA A 183 -11.20 -12.00 -11.97
N ALA A 184 -10.94 -10.87 -12.64
CA ALA A 184 -11.82 -10.20 -13.58
C ALA A 184 -13.24 -9.95 -13.02
N LEU A 185 -13.31 -9.45 -11.77
CA LEU A 185 -14.59 -9.25 -11.10
C LEU A 185 -15.42 -8.16 -11.80
N PRO A 186 -16.68 -8.42 -12.19
CA PRO A 186 -17.47 -7.52 -13.03
C PRO A 186 -17.85 -6.18 -12.36
N PHE A 187 -17.72 -6.10 -11.05
CA PHE A 187 -18.03 -4.92 -10.24
C PHE A 187 -16.79 -4.13 -9.80
N LEU A 188 -15.59 -4.56 -10.24
CA LEU A 188 -14.31 -4.05 -9.72
C LEU A 188 -14.10 -2.58 -10.01
N TYR A 189 -14.44 -2.14 -11.22
CA TYR A 189 -14.18 -0.80 -11.71
C TYR A 189 -15.45 0.06 -11.82
N GLU A 190 -15.26 1.37 -11.84
CA GLU A 190 -16.32 2.32 -12.17
C GLU A 190 -16.68 2.22 -13.65
N GLN A 191 -17.86 2.75 -14.04
CA GLN A 191 -18.41 2.57 -15.40
C GLN A 191 -17.64 3.32 -16.50
N ARG A 192 -16.77 4.28 -16.13
CA ARG A 192 -16.00 5.11 -17.06
C ARG A 192 -14.59 5.32 -16.55
N PRO A 193 -13.59 5.31 -17.41
CA PRO A 193 -12.22 5.66 -17.03
C PRO A 193 -12.09 7.15 -16.72
N TYR A 194 -11.11 7.49 -15.92
CA TYR A 194 -10.67 8.86 -15.66
C TYR A 194 -9.54 9.24 -16.60
N SER A 195 -9.61 10.43 -17.20
CA SER A 195 -8.48 11.03 -17.92
C SER A 195 -7.62 11.79 -16.92
N LEU A 196 -6.50 11.22 -16.54
CA LEU A 196 -5.54 11.77 -15.59
C LEU A 196 -4.33 12.35 -16.34
N ARG A 197 -3.56 13.22 -15.67
CA ARG A 197 -2.43 13.91 -16.29
C ARG A 197 -1.15 13.57 -15.57
N TYR A 198 -0.09 13.28 -16.33
CA TYR A 198 1.25 13.10 -15.77
C TYR A 198 2.31 13.81 -16.60
N ARG A 199 3.45 14.09 -15.96
CA ARG A 199 4.65 14.64 -16.59
C ARG A 199 5.67 13.54 -16.80
N ASP A 200 6.21 13.44 -18.01
CA ASP A 200 7.33 12.54 -18.31
C ASP A 200 8.68 13.15 -17.89
N SER A 201 9.76 12.38 -18.06
CA SER A 201 11.12 12.81 -17.72
C SER A 201 11.66 13.93 -18.61
N ALA A 202 11.10 14.15 -19.80
CA ALA A 202 11.44 15.24 -20.70
C ALA A 202 10.65 16.53 -20.41
N GLY A 203 9.70 16.49 -19.46
CA GLY A 203 8.84 17.62 -19.09
C GLY A 203 7.53 17.70 -19.85
N GLY A 204 7.27 16.78 -20.79
CA GLY A 204 6.02 16.67 -21.53
C GLY A 204 4.84 16.29 -20.65
N ILE A 205 3.65 16.81 -20.94
CA ILE A 205 2.43 16.46 -20.21
C ILE A 205 1.60 15.52 -21.09
N HIS A 206 1.25 14.36 -20.49
CA HIS A 206 0.51 13.29 -21.15
C HIS A 206 -0.81 13.02 -20.41
N ILE A 207 -1.71 12.30 -21.10
CA ILE A 207 -2.97 11.83 -20.55
C ILE A 207 -2.89 10.31 -20.38
N LEU A 208 -3.26 9.84 -19.19
CA LEU A 208 -3.50 8.44 -18.88
C LEU A 208 -5.00 8.23 -18.67
N ASN A 209 -5.62 7.41 -19.49
CA ASN A 209 -6.99 6.96 -19.28
C ASN A 209 -6.96 5.71 -18.39
N MET A 210 -7.49 5.84 -17.17
CA MET A 210 -7.34 4.82 -16.13
C MET A 210 -8.69 4.44 -15.52
N TRP A 211 -8.94 3.16 -15.38
CA TRP A 211 -10.08 2.62 -14.66
C TRP A 211 -9.85 2.73 -13.14
N ARG A 212 -10.77 3.36 -12.46
CA ARG A 212 -10.75 3.47 -11.01
C ARG A 212 -11.53 2.33 -10.38
N HIS A 213 -11.00 1.77 -9.29
CA HIS A 213 -11.76 0.81 -8.48
C HIS A 213 -13.08 1.43 -8.02
N ASN A 214 -14.14 0.66 -8.08
CA ASN A 214 -15.47 1.13 -7.66
C ASN A 214 -15.51 1.32 -6.14
N MET A 215 -15.40 2.58 -5.72
CA MET A 215 -15.37 2.99 -4.31
C MET A 215 -16.76 2.90 -3.63
N GLN A 216 -17.84 2.69 -4.38
CA GLN A 216 -19.16 2.45 -3.81
C GLN A 216 -19.30 1.05 -3.23
N ILE A 217 -18.42 0.13 -3.62
CA ILE A 217 -18.39 -1.25 -3.11
C ILE A 217 -17.40 -1.32 -1.95
N ALA A 218 -17.95 -1.35 -0.74
CA ALA A 218 -17.14 -1.45 0.48
C ALA A 218 -16.48 -2.83 0.56
N ARG A 219 -15.15 -2.84 0.80
CA ARG A 219 -14.33 -4.04 0.99
C ARG A 219 -14.19 -4.39 2.47
N ARG A 220 -13.94 -5.66 2.77
CA ARG A 220 -13.66 -6.17 4.11
C ARG A 220 -12.23 -6.67 4.27
N PHE A 221 -11.28 -5.99 3.66
CA PHE A 221 -9.87 -6.39 3.65
C PHE A 221 -9.28 -6.64 5.04
N ALA A 222 -9.67 -5.86 6.05
CA ALA A 222 -9.19 -6.07 7.41
C ALA A 222 -9.55 -7.44 7.98
N GLU A 223 -10.70 -8.00 7.58
CA GLU A 223 -11.21 -9.29 8.06
C GLU A 223 -10.45 -10.48 7.48
N THR A 224 -9.64 -10.28 6.44
CA THR A 224 -8.84 -11.36 5.82
C THR A 224 -7.65 -11.78 6.69
N ARG A 225 -7.31 -11.02 7.72
CA ARG A 225 -6.17 -11.31 8.59
C ARG A 225 -6.22 -12.73 9.14
N ASP A 226 -7.29 -13.09 9.84
CA ASP A 226 -7.43 -14.41 10.48
C ASP A 226 -7.42 -15.53 9.45
N TRP A 227 -7.98 -15.27 8.26
CA TRP A 227 -7.97 -16.20 7.13
C TRP A 227 -6.55 -16.45 6.60
N LEU A 228 -5.69 -15.41 6.54
CA LEU A 228 -4.29 -15.52 6.14
C LEU A 228 -3.44 -16.20 7.22
N GLU A 229 -3.63 -15.83 8.50
CA GLU A 229 -2.93 -16.45 9.63
C GLU A 229 -3.23 -17.96 9.73
N ALA A 230 -4.51 -18.35 9.59
CA ALA A 230 -4.93 -19.76 9.62
C ALA A 230 -4.30 -20.63 8.50
N ARG A 231 -3.84 -19.99 7.41
CA ARG A 231 -3.15 -20.63 6.29
C ARG A 231 -1.62 -20.55 6.38
N GLY A 232 -1.09 -19.94 7.43
CA GLY A 232 0.35 -19.71 7.57
C GLY A 232 0.93 -18.70 6.58
N LEU A 233 0.08 -17.91 5.92
CA LEU A 233 0.48 -16.90 4.93
C LEU A 233 0.82 -15.54 5.56
N LEU A 234 0.53 -15.37 6.85
CA LEU A 234 0.78 -14.15 7.60
C LEU A 234 1.30 -14.48 9.00
N VAL A 235 2.33 -13.75 9.43
CA VAL A 235 2.89 -13.80 10.79
C VAL A 235 2.84 -12.40 11.38
N SER A 236 2.48 -12.27 12.66
CA SER A 236 2.40 -10.99 13.34
C SER A 236 3.40 -10.85 14.49
N LYS A 237 3.89 -9.63 14.74
CA LYS A 237 4.77 -9.26 15.86
C LYS A 237 4.37 -7.90 16.41
N ARG A 238 4.46 -7.75 17.73
CA ARG A 238 4.20 -6.48 18.41
C ARG A 238 5.41 -5.55 18.28
N LEU A 239 5.15 -4.26 17.99
CA LEU A 239 6.14 -3.20 18.07
C LEU A 239 5.51 -2.01 18.81
N GLY A 240 5.95 -1.79 20.03
CA GLY A 240 5.38 -0.76 20.88
C GLY A 240 3.87 -0.97 21.12
N ARG A 241 3.05 -0.01 20.65
CA ARG A 241 1.58 -0.09 20.72
C ARG A 241 0.94 -0.66 19.46
N GLY A 242 1.69 -0.75 18.40
CA GLY A 242 1.26 -1.26 17.11
C GLY A 242 1.70 -2.70 16.90
N GLU A 243 1.55 -3.10 15.67
CA GLU A 243 1.84 -4.45 15.22
C GLU A 243 2.46 -4.40 13.82
N LEU A 244 3.33 -5.34 13.54
CA LEU A 244 3.87 -5.62 12.22
C LEU A 244 3.24 -6.92 11.73
N LEU A 245 2.67 -6.91 10.51
CA LEU A 245 2.17 -8.11 9.85
C LEU A 245 3.12 -8.42 8.69
N TYR A 246 3.65 -9.63 8.65
CA TYR A 246 4.60 -10.05 7.64
C TYR A 246 4.03 -11.19 6.80
N LEU A 247 4.00 -10.99 5.50
CA LEU A 247 3.57 -11.95 4.49
C LEU A 247 4.83 -12.34 3.69
N PRO A 248 5.42 -13.50 3.96
CA PRO A 248 6.74 -13.86 3.43
C PRO A 248 6.75 -14.12 1.92
N ASP A 249 5.58 -14.40 1.33
CA ASP A 249 5.45 -14.76 -0.08
C ASP A 249 4.17 -14.17 -0.68
N ALA A 250 4.32 -13.09 -1.44
CA ALA A 250 3.19 -12.41 -2.08
C ALA A 250 2.54 -13.28 -3.19
N ALA A 251 3.29 -14.15 -3.85
CA ALA A 251 2.76 -15.05 -4.87
C ALA A 251 1.83 -16.10 -4.28
N GLN A 252 2.22 -16.70 -3.14
CA GLN A 252 1.36 -17.65 -2.43
C GLN A 252 0.08 -16.98 -1.91
N VAL A 253 0.19 -15.78 -1.35
CA VAL A 253 -0.99 -15.00 -0.92
C VAL A 253 -1.91 -14.71 -2.10
N HIS A 254 -1.35 -14.27 -3.22
CA HIS A 254 -2.12 -13.99 -4.43
C HIS A 254 -2.82 -15.24 -4.99
N ALA A 255 -2.12 -16.36 -5.07
CA ALA A 255 -2.68 -17.63 -5.52
C ALA A 255 -3.85 -18.08 -4.63
N ALA A 256 -3.68 -18.02 -3.30
CA ALA A 256 -4.74 -18.38 -2.36
C ALA A 256 -5.97 -17.44 -2.48
N LEU A 257 -5.74 -16.14 -2.70
CA LEU A 257 -6.82 -15.17 -2.95
C LEU A 257 -7.55 -15.45 -4.25
N LEU A 258 -6.85 -15.81 -5.34
CA LEU A 258 -7.46 -16.14 -6.61
C LEU A 258 -8.32 -17.41 -6.52
N GLU A 259 -7.88 -18.44 -5.80
CA GLU A 259 -8.67 -19.64 -5.55
C GLU A 259 -9.95 -19.30 -4.78
N GLU A 260 -9.86 -18.45 -3.76
CA GLU A 260 -11.01 -18.03 -2.97
C GLU A 260 -11.97 -17.17 -3.79
N LEU A 261 -11.47 -16.23 -4.60
CA LEU A 261 -12.28 -15.36 -5.46
C LEU A 261 -12.97 -16.13 -6.61
N LYS A 262 -12.37 -17.21 -7.09
CA LYS A 262 -13.03 -18.13 -8.05
C LYS A 262 -14.20 -18.85 -7.41
N ARG A 263 -14.11 -19.21 -6.12
CA ARG A 263 -15.16 -19.90 -5.36
C ARG A 263 -16.24 -18.94 -4.88
N ASP A 264 -15.84 -17.79 -4.38
CA ASP A 264 -16.70 -16.69 -3.91
C ASP A 264 -16.19 -15.34 -4.47
N PRO A 265 -16.74 -14.84 -5.58
CA PRO A 265 -16.36 -13.54 -6.14
C PRO A 265 -16.56 -12.36 -5.18
N PHE A 266 -17.36 -12.52 -4.12
CA PHE A 266 -17.64 -11.51 -3.12
C PHE A 266 -16.80 -11.67 -1.83
N PHE A 267 -15.85 -12.59 -1.81
CA PHE A 267 -15.03 -12.89 -0.64
C PHE A 267 -14.41 -11.64 -0.01
N LEU A 268 -13.95 -10.68 -0.81
CA LEU A 268 -13.36 -9.42 -0.34
C LEU A 268 -14.36 -8.28 -0.16
N VAL A 269 -15.64 -8.51 -0.44
CA VAL A 269 -16.71 -7.51 -0.37
C VAL A 269 -17.41 -7.56 0.99
N SER A 270 -17.78 -6.42 1.56
CA SER A 270 -18.54 -6.37 2.81
C SER A 270 -19.95 -6.95 2.61
N LYS A 271 -20.52 -7.56 3.66
CA LYS A 271 -21.85 -8.17 3.59
C LYS A 271 -22.93 -7.20 3.12
N VAL A 272 -22.86 -5.94 3.55
CA VAL A 272 -23.81 -4.90 3.14
C VAL A 272 -23.68 -4.59 1.64
N ALA A 273 -22.46 -4.43 1.14
CA ALA A 273 -22.22 -4.17 -0.27
C ALA A 273 -22.60 -5.38 -1.15
N HIS A 274 -22.39 -6.60 -0.67
CA HIS A 274 -22.81 -7.82 -1.34
C HIS A 274 -24.32 -7.87 -1.55
N SER A 275 -25.12 -7.61 -0.50
CA SER A 275 -26.59 -7.57 -0.61
C SER A 275 -27.05 -6.54 -1.64
N LEU A 276 -26.46 -5.34 -1.65
CA LEU A 276 -26.80 -4.28 -2.63
C LEU A 276 -26.43 -4.66 -4.08
N LEU A 277 -25.38 -5.44 -4.28
CA LEU A 277 -24.99 -5.91 -5.60
C LEU A 277 -25.97 -6.98 -6.13
N LEU A 278 -26.44 -7.88 -5.28
CA LEU A 278 -27.45 -8.87 -5.65
C LEU A 278 -28.80 -8.24 -6.01
N GLU A 279 -29.24 -7.22 -5.27
CA GLU A 279 -30.47 -6.48 -5.56
C GLU A 279 -30.45 -5.75 -6.91
N ARG A 280 -29.26 -5.34 -7.39
CA ARG A 280 -29.11 -4.69 -8.71
C ARG A 280 -29.05 -5.66 -9.89
N GLN A 281 -28.88 -6.93 -9.63
CA GLN A 281 -28.85 -7.98 -10.65
C GLN A 281 -30.20 -8.71 -10.81
N ALA A 282 -31.11 -8.55 -9.84
CA ALA A 282 -32.47 -9.05 -9.85
C ALA A 282 -33.45 -8.05 -10.51
#